data_28af396d28da95e1a7d23a542b217028
#
_entry.id   28af396d28da95e1a7d23a542b217028
#
_cell.length_a   1.000
_cell.length_b   1.000
_cell.length_c   1.000
_cell.angle_alpha   90.00
_cell.angle_beta   90.00
_cell.angle_gamma   90.00
#
_symmetry.space_group_name_H-M   'P 1'
#
loop_
_entity.id
_entity.type
_entity.pdbx_description
1 polymer ?
#
loop_
_entity_poly.entity_id
_entity_poly.type
_entity_poly.pdbx_seq_one_letter_code
_entity_poly.pdbx_strand_id
1 'polypeptide(L)'
;MYRKSFEGNHPLGRDRFADIVDKYGLKVRLKMRKPRTTDSTHGLSVFPNLIKEYIPLAPDRLWVSDITYMTIWTDAEHYSFCYLSLILDAYSEEIVGWCVGETLDAVYPIKALEMALCRIADVSKEDVNLIHHSDRGCQYASAKYVAILKEHGIRISMTEGGDPKDNAQAERINNTMKNELLRGMTFRNIDEVTQAVASAVRFYNEERPHMSIDMMTPKEAALCVGKITKRWTSFREIHIKENQSFCIIPENGLPLQPCPGLTSGLRPPVNPGQL
;
A
#
# COMPACT_ATOMS: atom_id res chain seq x y z
N MET A 1 -29.19 -9.93 21.76
CA MET A 1 -29.76 -8.81 22.54
C MET A 1 -31.20 -9.09 22.99
N TYR A 2 -32.15 -9.33 22.08
CA TYR A 2 -33.55 -9.57 22.41
C TYR A 2 -33.80 -10.69 23.47
N ARG A 3 -33.11 -11.83 23.39
CA ARG A 3 -33.26 -12.92 24.37
C ARG A 3 -32.83 -12.53 25.80
N LYS A 4 -31.86 -11.67 25.99
CA LYS A 4 -31.41 -11.20 27.31
C LYS A 4 -32.34 -10.15 27.93
N SER A 5 -33.18 -9.47 27.13
CA SER A 5 -34.16 -8.51 27.64
C SER A 5 -35.39 -9.19 28.29
N PHE A 6 -35.51 -10.52 28.20
CA PHE A 6 -36.60 -11.30 28.79
C PHE A 6 -36.29 -11.88 30.18
N GLU A 7 -35.08 -11.72 30.69
CA GLU A 7 -34.68 -12.25 32.00
C GLU A 7 -35.19 -11.40 33.19
N GLY A 8 -36.04 -10.40 32.93
CA GLY A 8 -36.62 -9.52 33.96
C GLY A 8 -38.17 -9.56 34.00
N ASN A 9 -38.72 -9.01 35.06
CA ASN A 9 -40.17 -9.00 35.37
C ASN A 9 -41.08 -8.25 34.37
N HIS A 10 -40.60 -7.68 33.29
CA HIS A 10 -41.34 -6.97 32.26
C HIS A 10 -40.86 -7.36 30.86
N PRO A 11 -41.44 -8.39 30.25
CA PRO A 11 -41.10 -8.80 28.91
C PRO A 11 -41.52 -7.73 27.90
N LEU A 12 -40.53 -7.15 27.22
CA LEU A 12 -40.75 -6.31 26.04
C LEU A 12 -41.13 -7.18 24.86
N GLY A 13 -42.27 -6.91 24.20
CA GLY A 13 -42.60 -7.54 22.92
C GLY A 13 -41.54 -7.23 21.86
N ARG A 14 -41.37 -8.13 20.89
CA ARG A 14 -40.33 -8.02 19.84
C ARG A 14 -40.37 -6.67 19.11
N ASP A 15 -41.59 -6.20 18.77
CA ASP A 15 -41.76 -4.98 17.98
C ASP A 15 -41.40 -3.74 18.83
N ARG A 16 -41.82 -3.67 20.08
CA ARG A 16 -41.44 -2.59 21.00
C ARG A 16 -39.93 -2.58 21.30
N PHE A 17 -39.27 -3.74 21.32
CA PHE A 17 -37.81 -3.83 21.40
C PHE A 17 -37.15 -3.27 20.14
N ALA A 18 -37.68 -3.60 18.94
CA ALA A 18 -37.19 -3.07 17.68
C ALA A 18 -37.31 -1.55 17.62
N ASP A 19 -38.46 -0.99 18.03
CA ASP A 19 -38.66 0.46 18.08
C ASP A 19 -37.68 1.17 19.02
N ILE A 20 -37.39 0.58 20.16
CA ILE A 20 -36.40 1.12 21.11
C ILE A 20 -34.99 1.07 20.49
N VAL A 21 -34.63 -0.03 19.88
CA VAL A 21 -33.32 -0.21 19.21
C VAL A 21 -33.15 0.82 18.09
N ASP A 22 -34.21 1.10 17.32
CA ASP A 22 -34.22 2.12 16.27
C ASP A 22 -34.12 3.54 16.85
N LYS A 23 -34.99 3.84 17.83
CA LYS A 23 -35.03 5.17 18.47
C LYS A 23 -33.69 5.60 19.09
N TYR A 24 -32.95 4.66 19.65
CA TYR A 24 -31.64 4.93 20.29
C TYR A 24 -30.44 4.57 19.45
N GLY A 25 -30.63 4.22 18.17
CA GLY A 25 -29.52 3.90 17.24
C GLY A 25 -28.70 2.69 17.67
N LEU A 26 -29.31 1.76 18.42
CA LEU A 26 -28.64 0.56 18.95
C LEU A 26 -28.55 -0.60 17.96
N LYS A 27 -28.99 -0.41 16.73
CA LYS A 27 -28.83 -1.42 15.67
C LYS A 27 -27.36 -1.73 15.48
N VAL A 28 -27.04 -3.03 15.51
CA VAL A 28 -25.72 -3.49 15.07
C VAL A 28 -25.59 -3.11 13.60
N ARG A 29 -24.65 -2.24 13.29
CA ARG A 29 -24.34 -1.91 11.87
C ARG A 29 -24.01 -3.20 11.15
N LEU A 30 -24.79 -3.53 10.13
CA LEU A 30 -24.51 -4.67 9.27
C LEU A 30 -23.09 -4.51 8.75
N LYS A 31 -22.27 -5.56 8.93
CA LYS A 31 -20.91 -5.55 8.40
C LYS A 31 -21.02 -5.51 6.88
N MET A 32 -20.65 -4.38 6.27
CA MET A 32 -20.66 -4.25 4.81
C MET A 32 -19.83 -5.37 4.19
N ARG A 33 -20.40 -6.03 3.19
CA ARG A 33 -19.65 -7.05 2.44
C ARG A 33 -18.59 -6.33 1.61
N LYS A 34 -17.34 -6.55 1.94
CA LYS A 34 -16.22 -5.95 1.21
C LYS A 34 -16.20 -6.49 -0.22
N PRO A 35 -16.10 -5.64 -1.25
CA PRO A 35 -15.92 -6.10 -2.62
C PRO A 35 -14.57 -6.79 -2.76
N ARG A 36 -14.51 -7.78 -3.64
CA ARG A 36 -13.25 -8.40 -4.04
C ARG A 36 -12.61 -7.53 -5.11
N THR A 37 -11.43 -7.00 -4.84
CA THR A 37 -10.70 -6.09 -5.75
C THR A 37 -9.72 -6.84 -6.66
N THR A 38 -9.30 -8.04 -6.26
CA THR A 38 -8.31 -8.84 -7.01
C THR A 38 -8.95 -10.12 -7.54
N ASP A 39 -8.88 -10.33 -8.83
CA ASP A 39 -9.11 -11.62 -9.48
C ASP A 39 -7.78 -12.12 -10.04
N SER A 40 -7.22 -13.16 -9.41
CA SER A 40 -5.96 -13.79 -9.80
C SER A 40 -6.15 -15.11 -10.56
N THR A 41 -7.41 -15.51 -10.85
CA THR A 41 -7.75 -16.77 -11.54
C THR A 41 -7.94 -16.58 -13.05
N HIS A 42 -7.51 -15.45 -13.60
CA HIS A 42 -7.55 -15.15 -15.02
C HIS A 42 -6.44 -15.91 -15.79
N GLY A 43 -6.66 -16.27 -17.01
CA GLY A 43 -5.67 -16.92 -17.88
C GLY A 43 -4.61 -15.99 -18.51
N LEU A 44 -4.36 -14.80 -17.91
CA LEU A 44 -3.39 -13.82 -18.41
C LEU A 44 -1.97 -14.12 -17.95
N SER A 45 -0.97 -13.53 -18.60
CA SER A 45 0.44 -13.70 -18.25
C SER A 45 0.75 -13.20 -16.86
N VAL A 46 1.44 -14.00 -16.05
CA VAL A 46 1.94 -13.67 -14.72
C VAL A 46 3.45 -13.47 -14.80
N PHE A 47 3.95 -12.45 -14.11
CA PHE A 47 5.36 -12.10 -14.10
C PHE A 47 6.02 -12.54 -12.77
N PRO A 48 7.34 -12.82 -12.77
CA PRO A 48 8.06 -13.24 -11.57
C PRO A 48 8.12 -12.12 -10.53
N ASN A 49 8.28 -12.50 -9.27
CA ASN A 49 8.53 -11.53 -8.19
C ASN A 49 10.01 -11.12 -8.19
N LEU A 50 10.28 -9.89 -8.62
CA LEU A 50 11.63 -9.33 -8.72
C LEU A 50 12.07 -8.59 -7.45
N ILE A 51 11.18 -8.45 -6.45
CA ILE A 51 11.45 -7.58 -5.32
C ILE A 51 11.70 -8.30 -4.00
N LYS A 52 11.76 -9.63 -3.98
CA LYS A 52 11.96 -10.41 -2.75
C LYS A 52 13.15 -9.94 -1.92
N GLU A 53 14.28 -9.70 -2.58
CA GLU A 53 15.53 -9.26 -1.97
C GLU A 53 15.96 -7.86 -2.42
N TYR A 54 15.05 -7.12 -3.03
CA TYR A 54 15.36 -5.80 -3.55
C TYR A 54 14.97 -4.68 -2.58
N ILE A 55 15.92 -3.81 -2.28
CA ILE A 55 15.73 -2.58 -1.50
C ILE A 55 16.11 -1.41 -2.41
N PRO A 56 15.18 -0.50 -2.76
CA PRO A 56 15.52 0.67 -3.56
C PRO A 56 16.40 1.63 -2.76
N LEU A 57 17.40 2.23 -3.41
CA LEU A 57 18.33 3.22 -2.84
C LEU A 57 18.19 4.60 -3.49
N ALA A 58 17.21 4.78 -4.36
CA ALA A 58 16.90 6.06 -5.00
C ALA A 58 15.42 6.08 -5.42
N PRO A 59 14.85 7.26 -5.63
CA PRO A 59 13.51 7.39 -6.20
C PRO A 59 13.42 6.74 -7.59
N ASP A 60 12.22 6.37 -7.99
CA ASP A 60 11.90 5.83 -9.31
C ASP A 60 12.72 4.57 -9.68
N ARG A 61 13.00 3.72 -8.65
CA ARG A 61 13.62 2.40 -8.81
C ARG A 61 12.63 1.25 -8.57
N LEU A 62 11.64 1.50 -7.75
CA LEU A 62 10.58 0.53 -7.45
C LEU A 62 9.27 1.29 -7.21
N TRP A 63 8.31 1.06 -8.09
CA TRP A 63 6.93 1.46 -7.86
C TRP A 63 6.10 0.26 -7.44
N VAL A 64 5.27 0.44 -6.41
CA VAL A 64 4.32 -0.57 -5.95
C VAL A 64 2.90 -0.08 -6.16
N SER A 65 2.03 -0.96 -6.65
CA SER A 65 0.65 -0.61 -7.01
C SER A 65 -0.35 -1.54 -6.36
N ASP A 66 -1.50 -0.97 -6.00
CA ASP A 66 -2.65 -1.74 -5.52
C ASP A 66 -3.96 -0.98 -5.80
N ILE A 67 -5.08 -1.71 -5.79
CA ILE A 67 -6.41 -1.15 -5.96
C ILE A 67 -7.21 -1.37 -4.67
N THR A 68 -7.77 -0.30 -4.13
CA THR A 68 -8.69 -0.39 -3.01
C THR A 68 -10.06 0.19 -3.37
N TYR A 69 -11.11 -0.18 -2.63
CA TYR A 69 -12.45 0.38 -2.82
C TYR A 69 -12.73 1.51 -1.83
N MET A 70 -13.55 2.45 -2.25
CA MET A 70 -14.16 3.50 -1.46
C MET A 70 -15.68 3.35 -1.50
N THR A 71 -16.38 3.77 -0.45
CA THR A 71 -17.84 3.67 -0.38
C THR A 71 -18.48 5.00 -0.74
N ILE A 72 -19.46 4.96 -1.63
CA ILE A 72 -20.32 6.07 -2.00
C ILE A 72 -21.72 5.78 -1.47
N TRP A 73 -22.31 6.70 -0.71
CA TRP A 73 -23.63 6.57 -0.13
C TRP A 73 -24.66 7.33 -0.96
N THR A 74 -25.60 6.63 -1.55
CA THR A 74 -26.71 7.24 -2.28
C THR A 74 -27.75 7.81 -1.29
N ASP A 75 -27.99 7.09 -0.21
CA ASP A 75 -28.84 7.51 0.92
C ASP A 75 -28.39 6.79 2.21
N ALA A 76 -29.20 6.86 3.28
CA ALA A 76 -28.85 6.28 4.58
C ALA A 76 -28.73 4.73 4.58
N GLU A 77 -29.33 4.05 3.60
CA GLU A 77 -29.40 2.59 3.53
C GLU A 77 -28.72 2.02 2.29
N HIS A 78 -28.57 2.80 1.21
CA HIS A 78 -28.00 2.36 -0.05
C HIS A 78 -26.60 2.92 -0.29
N TYR A 79 -25.71 2.06 -0.71
CA TYR A 79 -24.35 2.41 -1.05
C TYR A 79 -23.86 1.66 -2.30
N SER A 80 -22.91 2.24 -2.97
CA SER A 80 -22.13 1.64 -4.05
C SER A 80 -20.63 1.75 -3.73
N PHE A 81 -19.81 1.17 -4.59
CA PHE A 81 -18.35 1.27 -4.46
C PHE A 81 -17.77 1.99 -5.68
N CYS A 82 -16.74 2.77 -5.43
CA CYS A 82 -15.77 3.18 -6.43
C CYS A 82 -14.40 2.63 -6.03
N TYR A 83 -13.44 2.70 -6.91
CA TYR A 83 -12.15 2.04 -6.76
C TYR A 83 -11.03 3.06 -6.92
N LEU A 84 -10.09 3.02 -5.98
CA LEU A 84 -8.91 3.87 -6.00
C LEU A 84 -7.71 3.02 -6.38
N SER A 85 -7.11 3.32 -7.54
CA SER A 85 -5.83 2.78 -7.96
C SER A 85 -4.73 3.71 -7.48
N LEU A 86 -3.71 3.18 -6.79
CA LEU A 86 -2.56 3.93 -6.28
C LEU A 86 -1.27 3.34 -6.81
N ILE A 87 -0.30 4.21 -7.08
CA ILE A 87 1.10 3.86 -7.36
C ILE A 87 1.97 4.64 -6.41
N LEU A 88 2.78 3.93 -5.64
CA LEU A 88 3.69 4.46 -4.63
C LEU A 88 5.13 4.22 -5.06
N ASP A 89 5.98 5.22 -4.97
CA ASP A 89 7.43 5.04 -5.00
C ASP A 89 7.90 4.42 -3.68
N ALA A 90 8.48 3.24 -3.74
CA ALA A 90 8.81 2.44 -2.56
C ALA A 90 10.03 2.98 -1.78
N TYR A 91 10.81 3.89 -2.38
CA TYR A 91 11.94 4.53 -1.73
C TYR A 91 11.51 5.76 -0.94
N SER A 92 10.82 6.68 -1.60
CA SER A 92 10.40 7.96 -1.01
C SER A 92 9.07 7.87 -0.26
N GLU A 93 8.32 6.77 -0.40
CA GLU A 93 6.92 6.62 0.05
C GLU A 93 5.97 7.64 -0.64
N GLU A 94 6.38 8.26 -1.74
CA GLU A 94 5.56 9.23 -2.48
C GLU A 94 4.50 8.54 -3.34
N ILE A 95 3.27 9.01 -3.27
CA ILE A 95 2.22 8.60 -4.21
C ILE A 95 2.50 9.32 -5.53
N VAL A 96 2.95 8.56 -6.52
CA VAL A 96 3.37 9.07 -7.85
C VAL A 96 2.28 9.02 -8.89
N GLY A 97 1.26 8.18 -8.67
CA GLY A 97 0.10 8.10 -9.55
C GLY A 97 -1.14 7.60 -8.82
N TRP A 98 -2.29 8.13 -9.20
CA TRP A 98 -3.57 7.68 -8.66
C TRP A 98 -4.73 7.97 -9.61
N CYS A 99 -5.78 7.16 -9.49
CA CYS A 99 -7.03 7.38 -10.21
C CYS A 99 -8.20 6.77 -9.46
N VAL A 100 -9.31 7.51 -9.38
CA VAL A 100 -10.59 7.00 -8.87
C VAL A 100 -11.44 6.55 -10.05
N GLY A 101 -11.99 5.34 -9.99
CA GLY A 101 -12.82 4.75 -11.02
C GLY A 101 -14.15 4.21 -10.50
N GLU A 102 -15.16 4.20 -11.34
CA GLU A 102 -16.49 3.64 -11.01
C GLU A 102 -16.48 2.12 -11.01
N THR A 103 -15.59 1.51 -11.78
CA THR A 103 -15.48 0.07 -11.98
C THR A 103 -14.05 -0.42 -11.74
N LEU A 104 -13.86 -1.74 -11.76
CA LEU A 104 -12.55 -2.39 -11.70
C LEU A 104 -11.88 -2.54 -13.08
N ASP A 105 -12.28 -1.74 -14.06
CA ASP A 105 -11.69 -1.78 -15.39
C ASP A 105 -10.23 -1.33 -15.39
N ALA A 106 -9.41 -1.96 -16.23
CA ALA A 106 -7.98 -1.65 -16.35
C ALA A 106 -7.68 -0.21 -16.80
N VAL A 107 -8.67 0.51 -17.32
CA VAL A 107 -8.53 1.93 -17.73
C VAL A 107 -8.13 2.85 -16.56
N TYR A 108 -8.59 2.57 -15.35
CA TYR A 108 -8.30 3.41 -14.19
C TYR A 108 -6.87 3.22 -13.65
N PRO A 109 -6.37 2.00 -13.41
CA PRO A 109 -4.95 1.83 -13.10
C PRO A 109 -4.03 2.27 -14.25
N ILE A 110 -4.46 2.21 -15.52
CA ILE A 110 -3.71 2.80 -16.64
C ILE A 110 -3.59 4.32 -16.48
N LYS A 111 -4.66 5.04 -16.14
CA LYS A 111 -4.61 6.49 -15.88
C LYS A 111 -3.68 6.83 -14.70
N ALA A 112 -3.69 6.01 -13.64
CA ALA A 112 -2.74 6.17 -12.54
C ALA A 112 -1.30 5.96 -12.99
N LEU A 113 -1.06 4.98 -13.88
CA LEU A 113 0.26 4.72 -14.46
C LEU A 113 0.70 5.89 -15.38
N GLU A 114 -0.17 6.38 -16.24
CA GLU A 114 0.10 7.54 -17.10
C GLU A 114 0.52 8.77 -16.29
N MET A 115 -0.15 9.02 -15.16
CA MET A 115 0.24 10.08 -14.22
C MET A 115 1.67 9.84 -13.66
N ALA A 116 1.97 8.62 -13.22
CA ALA A 116 3.28 8.28 -12.68
C ALA A 116 4.39 8.39 -13.74
N LEU A 117 4.12 8.02 -14.99
CA LEU A 117 5.07 8.08 -16.10
C LEU A 117 5.55 9.49 -16.41
N CYS A 118 4.78 10.53 -16.08
CA CYS A 118 5.22 11.91 -16.23
C CYS A 118 6.52 12.21 -15.44
N ARG A 119 6.83 11.44 -14.40
CA ARG A 119 8.08 11.61 -13.60
C ARG A 119 9.34 11.19 -14.35
N ILE A 120 9.20 10.25 -15.26
CA ILE A 120 10.31 9.67 -16.02
C ILE A 120 10.23 10.04 -17.52
N ALA A 121 9.41 11.02 -17.88
CA ALA A 121 9.19 11.40 -19.28
C ALA A 121 10.47 11.83 -19.99
N ASP A 122 11.43 12.42 -19.28
CA ASP A 122 12.72 12.87 -19.83
C ASP A 122 13.82 11.79 -19.77
N VAL A 123 13.53 10.60 -19.25
CA VAL A 123 14.49 9.49 -19.16
C VAL A 123 14.37 8.62 -20.40
N SER A 124 15.50 8.37 -21.08
CA SER A 124 15.47 7.45 -22.23
C SER A 124 15.09 6.04 -21.78
N LYS A 125 14.42 5.31 -22.65
CA LYS A 125 13.94 3.95 -22.34
C LYS A 125 15.07 3.02 -21.88
N GLU A 126 16.25 3.17 -22.46
CA GLU A 126 17.44 2.37 -22.19
C GLU A 126 18.01 2.66 -20.80
N ASP A 127 17.81 3.87 -20.29
CA ASP A 127 18.29 4.32 -18.99
C ASP A 127 17.28 4.09 -17.86
N VAL A 128 16.04 3.68 -18.18
CA VAL A 128 15.02 3.38 -17.19
C VAL A 128 15.40 2.12 -16.39
N ASN A 129 15.71 2.30 -15.11
CA ASN A 129 15.98 1.19 -14.20
C ASN A 129 14.90 1.11 -13.11
N LEU A 130 13.67 0.95 -13.55
CA LEU A 130 12.47 0.92 -12.71
C LEU A 130 11.83 -0.47 -12.73
N ILE A 131 11.40 -0.95 -11.57
CA ILE A 131 10.54 -2.11 -11.41
C ILE A 131 9.14 -1.60 -11.03
N HIS A 132 8.11 -2.06 -11.73
CA HIS A 132 6.73 -1.90 -11.33
C HIS A 132 6.24 -3.21 -10.72
N HIS A 133 5.81 -3.17 -9.45
CA HIS A 133 5.32 -4.33 -8.72
C HIS A 133 3.85 -4.17 -8.36
N SER A 134 3.08 -5.23 -8.58
CA SER A 134 1.65 -5.28 -8.26
C SER A 134 1.23 -6.66 -7.77
N ASP A 135 0.00 -6.79 -7.32
CA ASP A 135 -0.64 -8.10 -7.19
C ASP A 135 -0.89 -8.74 -8.59
N ARG A 136 -1.45 -9.97 -8.59
CA ARG A 136 -1.82 -10.67 -9.82
C ARG A 136 -3.24 -10.32 -10.29
N GLY A 137 -3.72 -9.12 -10.04
CA GLY A 137 -5.02 -8.68 -10.53
C GLY A 137 -5.07 -8.61 -12.06
N CYS A 138 -6.22 -9.00 -12.64
CA CYS A 138 -6.42 -8.98 -14.09
C CYS A 138 -6.17 -7.59 -14.71
N GLN A 139 -6.35 -6.53 -13.95
CA GLN A 139 -6.09 -5.15 -14.37
C GLN A 139 -4.62 -4.93 -14.71
N TYR A 140 -3.71 -5.38 -13.83
CA TYR A 140 -2.26 -5.27 -14.00
C TYR A 140 -1.70 -6.28 -15.02
N ALA A 141 -2.35 -7.44 -15.15
CA ALA A 141 -2.00 -8.45 -16.14
C ALA A 141 -2.60 -8.16 -17.52
N SER A 142 -3.43 -7.13 -17.67
CA SER A 142 -4.06 -6.78 -18.95
C SER A 142 -3.01 -6.42 -20.02
N ALA A 143 -3.27 -6.85 -21.26
CA ALA A 143 -2.34 -6.64 -22.37
C ALA A 143 -1.97 -5.16 -22.57
N LYS A 144 -2.93 -4.25 -22.36
CA LYS A 144 -2.72 -2.80 -22.49
C LYS A 144 -1.81 -2.25 -21.40
N TYR A 145 -2.03 -2.64 -20.13
CA TYR A 145 -1.18 -2.23 -19.01
C TYR A 145 0.26 -2.71 -19.18
N VAL A 146 0.42 -3.98 -19.52
CA VAL A 146 1.71 -4.62 -19.77
C VAL A 146 2.43 -3.97 -20.96
N ALA A 147 1.70 -3.62 -22.02
CA ALA A 147 2.28 -2.96 -23.21
C ALA A 147 2.87 -1.60 -22.84
N ILE A 148 2.15 -0.77 -22.05
CA ILE A 148 2.64 0.55 -21.59
C ILE A 148 3.92 0.40 -20.77
N LEU A 149 3.99 -0.53 -19.83
CA LEU A 149 5.21 -0.76 -19.03
C LEU A 149 6.40 -1.15 -19.90
N LYS A 150 6.19 -2.06 -20.88
CA LYS A 150 7.23 -2.50 -21.82
C LYS A 150 7.68 -1.39 -22.76
N GLU A 151 6.76 -0.55 -23.21
CA GLU A 151 7.05 0.61 -24.06
C GLU A 151 8.01 1.57 -23.36
N HIS A 152 7.85 1.78 -22.05
CA HIS A 152 8.70 2.64 -21.24
C HIS A 152 9.93 1.93 -20.61
N GLY A 153 10.23 0.70 -21.00
CA GLY A 153 11.39 -0.04 -20.49
C GLY A 153 11.27 -0.47 -19.00
N ILE A 154 10.07 -0.42 -18.43
CA ILE A 154 9.83 -0.75 -17.03
C ILE A 154 9.74 -2.26 -16.84
N ARG A 155 10.50 -2.80 -15.90
CA ARG A 155 10.45 -4.22 -15.53
C ARG A 155 9.19 -4.53 -14.73
N ILE A 156 8.52 -5.62 -15.09
CA ILE A 156 7.25 -6.03 -14.47
C ILE A 156 7.51 -7.08 -13.41
N SER A 157 6.94 -6.88 -12.25
CA SER A 157 7.01 -7.78 -11.10
C SER A 157 5.62 -8.00 -10.51
N MET A 158 5.30 -9.22 -10.10
CA MET A 158 4.03 -9.55 -9.46
C MET A 158 4.25 -10.40 -8.20
N THR A 159 3.32 -10.33 -7.26
CA THR A 159 3.30 -11.19 -6.06
C THR A 159 3.27 -12.68 -6.43
N GLU A 160 3.82 -13.57 -5.60
CA GLU A 160 3.89 -14.99 -5.96
C GLU A 160 2.73 -15.85 -5.49
N GLY A 161 2.05 -15.54 -4.45
CA GLY A 161 1.07 -16.48 -3.92
C GLY A 161 -0.08 -15.86 -3.14
N GLY A 162 -0.28 -14.56 -3.25
CA GLY A 162 -1.27 -13.85 -2.44
C GLY A 162 -0.83 -13.71 -0.97
N ASP A 163 0.47 -13.86 -0.66
CA ASP A 163 1.02 -13.49 0.65
C ASP A 163 0.93 -11.96 0.79
N PRO A 164 0.22 -11.44 1.79
CA PRO A 164 0.13 -10.01 2.04
C PRO A 164 1.50 -9.32 2.18
N LYS A 165 2.53 -10.07 2.56
CA LYS A 165 3.90 -9.54 2.69
C LYS A 165 4.52 -9.14 1.37
N ASP A 166 4.07 -9.74 0.27
CA ASP A 166 4.62 -9.47 -1.06
C ASP A 166 4.31 -8.06 -1.56
N ASN A 167 3.21 -7.43 -1.11
CA ASN A 167 2.82 -6.06 -1.48
C ASN A 167 2.49 -5.17 -0.27
N ALA A 168 3.16 -5.38 0.85
CA ALA A 168 2.86 -4.74 2.13
C ALA A 168 2.93 -3.20 2.12
N GLN A 169 3.76 -2.58 1.25
CA GLN A 169 3.83 -1.13 1.14
C GLN A 169 2.57 -0.56 0.47
N ALA A 170 2.11 -1.16 -0.62
CA ALA A 170 0.88 -0.75 -1.29
C ALA A 170 -0.36 -0.97 -0.42
N GLU A 171 -0.42 -2.08 0.34
CA GLU A 171 -1.49 -2.29 1.31
C GLU A 171 -1.47 -1.25 2.43
N ARG A 172 -0.29 -0.87 2.91
CA ARG A 172 -0.13 0.15 3.95
C ARG A 172 -0.64 1.50 3.49
N ILE A 173 -0.28 1.96 2.28
CA ILE A 173 -0.77 3.24 1.77
C ILE A 173 -2.29 3.24 1.61
N ASN A 174 -2.87 2.15 1.12
CA ASN A 174 -4.31 2.01 1.04
C ASN A 174 -4.99 2.11 2.41
N ASN A 175 -4.40 1.51 3.44
CA ASN A 175 -4.89 1.63 4.82
C ASN A 175 -4.74 3.06 5.35
N THR A 176 -3.64 3.76 5.08
CA THR A 176 -3.43 5.16 5.46
C THR A 176 -4.47 6.06 4.79
N MET A 177 -4.69 5.90 3.49
CA MET A 177 -5.71 6.68 2.78
C MET A 177 -7.10 6.48 3.38
N LYS A 178 -7.53 5.24 3.58
CA LYS A 178 -8.90 4.93 4.03
C LYS A 178 -9.15 5.17 5.51
N ASN A 179 -8.21 4.77 6.35
CA ASN A 179 -8.43 4.68 7.80
C ASN A 179 -7.82 5.85 8.58
N GLU A 180 -6.98 6.65 7.94
CA GLU A 180 -6.37 7.83 8.54
C GLU A 180 -6.86 9.10 7.83
N LEU A 181 -6.54 9.30 6.56
CA LEU A 181 -6.75 10.57 5.85
C LEU A 181 -8.21 10.81 5.45
N LEU A 182 -8.92 9.78 5.04
CA LEU A 182 -10.33 9.86 4.61
C LEU A 182 -11.29 9.30 5.67
N ARG A 183 -10.78 9.03 6.88
CA ARG A 183 -11.58 8.46 7.97
C ARG A 183 -12.73 9.36 8.37
N GLY A 184 -13.93 8.79 8.43
CA GLY A 184 -15.14 9.50 8.85
C GLY A 184 -15.78 10.37 7.75
N MET A 185 -15.16 10.47 6.59
CA MET A 185 -15.78 11.14 5.45
C MET A 185 -16.87 10.25 4.84
N THR A 186 -17.94 10.90 4.41
CA THR A 186 -19.07 10.25 3.72
C THR A 186 -19.20 10.90 2.35
N PHE A 187 -19.17 10.09 1.31
CA PHE A 187 -19.20 10.54 -0.09
C PHE A 187 -20.54 10.19 -0.73
N ARG A 188 -21.08 11.11 -1.52
CA ARG A 188 -22.36 10.94 -2.23
C ARG A 188 -22.17 10.61 -3.72
N ASN A 189 -21.03 10.95 -4.28
CA ASN A 189 -20.69 10.72 -5.68
C ASN A 189 -19.17 10.57 -5.86
N ILE A 190 -18.77 10.18 -7.06
CA ILE A 190 -17.35 9.92 -7.39
C ILE A 190 -16.51 11.21 -7.41
N ASP A 191 -17.11 12.35 -7.72
CA ASP A 191 -16.40 13.63 -7.75
C ASP A 191 -15.97 14.06 -6.35
N GLU A 192 -16.84 13.88 -5.35
CA GLU A 192 -16.48 14.10 -3.93
C GLU A 192 -15.33 13.20 -3.50
N VAL A 193 -15.35 11.91 -3.88
CA VAL A 193 -14.23 10.98 -3.61
C VAL A 193 -12.96 11.47 -4.28
N THR A 194 -13.03 11.85 -5.55
CA THR A 194 -11.88 12.29 -6.33
C THR A 194 -11.24 13.55 -5.74
N GLN A 195 -12.03 14.54 -5.34
CA GLN A 195 -11.54 15.76 -4.69
C GLN A 195 -10.91 15.47 -3.32
N ALA A 196 -11.54 14.62 -2.53
CA ALA A 196 -11.01 14.21 -1.21
C ALA A 196 -9.70 13.44 -1.36
N VAL A 197 -9.61 12.51 -2.32
CA VAL A 197 -8.38 11.77 -2.63
C VAL A 197 -7.28 12.72 -3.10
N ALA A 198 -7.57 13.66 -4.00
CA ALA A 198 -6.60 14.66 -4.46
C ALA A 198 -6.02 15.47 -3.30
N SER A 199 -6.87 15.91 -2.37
CA SER A 199 -6.46 16.66 -1.19
C SER A 199 -5.63 15.79 -0.23
N ALA A 200 -6.05 14.53 -0.02
CA ALA A 200 -5.36 13.58 0.83
C ALA A 200 -3.99 13.19 0.27
N VAL A 201 -3.87 12.98 -1.05
CA VAL A 201 -2.58 12.69 -1.71
C VAL A 201 -1.62 13.87 -1.57
N ARG A 202 -2.10 15.09 -1.78
CA ARG A 202 -1.26 16.28 -1.59
C ARG A 202 -0.77 16.40 -0.16
N PHE A 203 -1.64 16.28 0.83
CA PHE A 203 -1.28 16.30 2.25
C PHE A 203 -0.29 15.18 2.58
N TYR A 204 -0.54 13.96 2.10
CA TYR A 204 0.33 12.81 2.30
C TYR A 204 1.75 13.05 1.76
N ASN A 205 1.85 13.56 0.53
CA ASN A 205 3.15 13.77 -0.11
C ASN A 205 3.92 14.98 0.43
N GLU A 206 3.22 16.07 0.79
CA GLU A 206 3.84 17.37 1.06
C GLU A 206 3.94 17.71 2.55
N GLU A 207 3.04 17.17 3.37
CA GLU A 207 2.92 17.61 4.78
C GLU A 207 3.08 16.48 5.79
N ARG A 208 2.74 15.23 5.44
CA ARG A 208 2.76 14.12 6.38
C ARG A 208 4.15 13.52 6.56
N PRO A 209 4.76 13.58 7.78
CA PRO A 209 6.05 12.94 8.02
C PRO A 209 5.91 11.42 8.17
N HIS A 210 6.94 10.67 7.77
CA HIS A 210 6.93 9.21 7.81
C HIS A 210 8.15 8.65 8.56
N MET A 211 7.90 7.73 9.47
CA MET A 211 8.95 7.02 10.22
C MET A 211 9.83 6.15 9.33
N SER A 212 9.31 5.70 8.18
CA SER A 212 10.06 4.89 7.21
C SER A 212 11.15 5.65 6.48
N ILE A 213 11.04 6.97 6.43
CA ILE A 213 11.94 7.90 5.72
C ILE A 213 12.47 8.99 6.65
N ASP A 214 12.83 8.62 7.88
CA ASP A 214 13.44 9.47 8.90
C ASP A 214 12.61 10.72 9.26
N MET A 215 11.30 10.61 9.30
CA MET A 215 10.35 11.70 9.55
C MET A 215 10.31 12.81 8.48
N MET A 216 10.92 12.59 7.33
CA MET A 216 10.71 13.44 6.16
C MET A 216 9.31 13.25 5.59
N THR A 217 8.85 14.23 4.82
CA THR A 217 7.72 14.04 3.92
C THR A 217 8.15 13.22 2.70
N PRO A 218 7.23 12.51 2.01
CA PRO A 218 7.56 11.80 0.78
C PRO A 218 8.23 12.68 -0.28
N LYS A 219 7.79 13.93 -0.41
CA LYS A 219 8.35 14.88 -1.36
C LYS A 219 9.79 15.29 -1.02
N GLU A 220 10.12 15.43 0.26
CA GLU A 220 11.50 15.66 0.72
C GLU A 220 12.37 14.43 0.47
N ALA A 221 11.87 13.23 0.79
CA ALA A 221 12.58 11.98 0.58
C ALA A 221 12.84 11.69 -0.91
N ALA A 222 11.96 12.15 -1.81
CA ALA A 222 12.14 12.03 -3.26
C ALA A 222 13.35 12.81 -3.80
N LEU A 223 13.93 13.73 -3.03
CA LEU A 223 15.15 14.46 -3.38
C LEU A 223 16.42 13.77 -2.85
N CYS A 224 16.27 12.69 -2.09
CA CYS A 224 17.39 11.97 -1.49
C CYS A 224 17.85 10.81 -2.38
N VAL A 225 19.11 10.39 -2.18
CA VAL A 225 19.70 9.20 -2.79
C VAL A 225 20.52 8.47 -1.73
N GLY A 226 20.54 7.14 -1.79
CA GLY A 226 21.23 6.30 -0.83
C GLY A 226 20.31 5.78 0.26
N LYS A 227 20.89 5.29 1.34
CA LYS A 227 20.11 4.68 2.43
C LYS A 227 19.46 5.75 3.31
N ILE A 228 18.11 5.76 3.39
CA ILE A 228 17.38 6.55 4.38
C ILE A 228 17.24 5.73 5.68
N THR A 229 17.45 6.37 6.82
CA THR A 229 17.32 5.74 8.14
C THR A 229 15.83 5.57 8.48
N LYS A 230 15.43 4.34 8.81
CA LYS A 230 14.09 4.06 9.34
C LYS A 230 14.08 4.21 10.85
N ARG A 231 13.04 4.85 11.39
CA ARG A 231 12.85 5.00 12.85
C ARG A 231 12.15 3.79 13.49
N TRP A 232 12.25 2.65 12.85
CA TRP A 232 11.72 1.37 13.33
C TRP A 232 12.56 0.22 12.75
N THR A 233 12.50 -0.94 13.40
CA THR A 233 13.25 -2.13 12.99
C THR A 233 12.56 -2.82 11.81
N SER A 234 13.20 -2.82 10.64
CA SER A 234 12.73 -3.54 9.47
C SER A 234 13.19 -4.99 9.48
N PHE A 235 12.33 -5.90 9.89
CA PHE A 235 12.63 -7.34 9.86
C PHE A 235 12.93 -7.85 8.44
N ARG A 236 12.28 -7.30 7.42
CA ARG A 236 12.60 -7.62 6.02
C ARG A 236 14.04 -7.26 5.66
N GLU A 237 14.50 -6.07 6.02
CA GLU A 237 15.89 -5.66 5.75
C GLU A 237 16.91 -6.52 6.52
N ILE A 238 16.58 -6.93 7.74
CA ILE A 238 17.42 -7.86 8.52
C ILE A 238 17.50 -9.20 7.79
N HIS A 239 16.38 -9.77 7.40
CA HIS A 239 16.32 -11.07 6.71
C HIS A 239 17.07 -11.05 5.36
N ILE A 240 16.94 -9.97 4.57
CA ILE A 240 17.68 -9.81 3.32
C ILE A 240 19.19 -9.77 3.58
N LYS A 241 19.64 -9.02 4.59
CA LYS A 241 21.06 -8.94 4.94
C LYS A 241 21.63 -10.28 5.42
N GLU A 242 20.89 -11.00 6.24
CA GLU A 242 21.28 -12.33 6.72
C GLU A 242 21.44 -13.29 5.55
N ASN A 243 20.48 -13.33 4.60
CA ASN A 243 20.55 -14.21 3.44
C ASN A 243 21.69 -13.80 2.47
N GLN A 244 21.92 -12.51 2.25
CA GLN A 244 23.04 -12.06 1.41
C GLN A 244 24.41 -12.37 2.02
N SER A 245 24.53 -12.40 3.34
CA SER A 245 25.77 -12.81 4.03
C SER A 245 26.10 -14.29 3.82
N PHE A 246 25.11 -15.15 3.55
CA PHE A 246 25.32 -16.57 3.20
C PHE A 246 25.71 -16.80 1.73
N CYS A 247 25.48 -15.83 0.85
CA CYS A 247 25.79 -15.97 -0.60
C CYS A 247 27.18 -15.46 -0.99
N ILE A 248 27.96 -14.91 -0.08
CA ILE A 248 29.37 -14.55 -0.32
C ILE A 248 30.21 -15.77 0.02
N ILE A 249 30.28 -16.74 -0.89
CA ILE A 249 31.41 -17.67 -0.98
C ILE A 249 32.50 -16.90 -1.72
N PRO A 250 33.66 -16.58 -1.10
CA PRO A 250 34.73 -15.92 -1.84
C PRO A 250 35.30 -16.93 -2.84
N GLU A 251 35.13 -16.67 -4.12
CA GLU A 251 36.01 -17.22 -5.13
C GLU A 251 37.38 -16.63 -4.86
N ASN A 252 38.31 -17.45 -4.39
CA ASN A 252 39.68 -17.17 -4.01
C ASN A 252 39.91 -16.76 -2.55
N GLY A 253 40.38 -17.76 -1.80
CA GLY A 253 40.76 -17.74 -0.40
C GLY A 253 41.83 -16.71 0.02
N LEU A 254 41.44 -15.43 0.15
CA LEU A 254 42.19 -14.44 0.89
C LEU A 254 41.22 -13.65 1.78
N PRO A 255 41.47 -13.52 3.08
CA PRO A 255 40.63 -12.75 3.97
C PRO A 255 40.72 -11.26 3.65
N LEU A 256 39.59 -10.63 3.36
CA LEU A 256 39.48 -9.18 3.24
C LEU A 256 39.69 -8.56 4.62
N GLN A 257 40.72 -7.70 4.72
CA GLN A 257 40.97 -6.87 5.90
C GLN A 257 39.83 -5.87 6.10
N PRO A 258 39.37 -5.63 7.34
CA PRO A 258 38.37 -4.62 7.62
C PRO A 258 38.92 -3.23 7.39
N CYS A 259 38.12 -2.39 6.73
CA CYS A 259 38.41 -0.94 6.57
C CYS A 259 38.61 -0.28 7.94
N PRO A 260 39.68 0.51 8.16
CA PRO A 260 39.89 1.24 9.39
C PRO A 260 38.95 2.47 9.45
N GLY A 261 38.11 2.54 10.45
CA GLY A 261 37.40 3.74 10.82
C GLY A 261 35.90 3.62 11.05
N LEU A 262 35.50 2.80 12.04
CA LEU A 262 34.23 2.98 12.73
C LEU A 262 34.33 2.25 14.09
N THR A 263 34.83 2.98 15.09
CA THR A 263 34.77 2.52 16.48
C THR A 263 33.35 2.67 17.00
N SER A 264 32.78 1.58 17.33
CA SER A 264 31.46 1.35 17.88
C SER A 264 31.30 1.91 19.28
N GLY A 265 30.24 2.68 19.48
CA GLY A 265 29.63 2.92 20.77
C GLY A 265 28.30 2.18 20.87
N LEU A 266 28.31 0.87 20.98
CA LEU A 266 27.11 0.10 21.32
C LEU A 266 27.23 -0.39 22.76
N ARG A 267 26.39 0.14 23.66
CA ARG A 267 26.12 -0.47 24.97
C ARG A 267 25.26 -1.71 24.77
N PRO A 268 25.53 -2.81 25.49
CA PRO A 268 24.69 -4.00 25.42
C PRO A 268 23.33 -3.75 26.07
N PRO A 269 22.27 -4.48 25.65
CA PRO A 269 20.93 -4.36 26.22
C PRO A 269 20.91 -4.85 27.68
N VAL A 270 20.30 -4.04 28.54
CA VAL A 270 20.05 -4.38 29.94
C VAL A 270 18.94 -5.44 30.00
N ASN A 271 19.22 -6.53 30.65
CA ASN A 271 18.31 -7.65 30.89
C ASN A 271 17.25 -7.24 31.94
N PRO A 272 15.92 -7.29 31.70
CA PRO A 272 14.92 -7.00 32.71
C PRO A 272 14.57 -8.29 33.48
N GLY A 273 15.36 -8.56 34.49
CA GLY A 273 15.14 -9.74 35.36
C GLY A 273 16.00 -9.74 36.59
N GLN A 274 15.90 -8.69 37.42
CA GLN A 274 16.26 -8.68 38.86
C GLN A 274 15.89 -7.32 39.44
N LEU A 275 14.69 -7.24 39.96
CA LEU A 275 14.29 -6.62 41.24
C LEU A 275 12.79 -6.87 41.42
#